data_b58422e7e0c05a31b175c19b0af2cbc8
#
_entry.id   b58422e7e0c05a31b175c19b0af2cbc8
#
_cell.length_a   1.000
_cell.length_b   1.000
_cell.length_c   1.000
_cell.angle_alpha   90.00
_cell.angle_beta   90.00
_cell.angle_gamma   90.00
#
_symmetry.space_group_name_H-M   'P 1'
#
loop_
_entity.id
_entity.type
_entity.pdbx_description
1 polymer ?
#
loop_
_entity_poly.entity_id
_entity_poly.type
_entity_poly.pdbx_seq_one_letter_code
_entity_poly.pdbx_strand_id
1 'polypeptide(L)'
;MTTISRDGHWDQTTEVLVVGCGYAGAIAAITAHDAGAQVLLLEKMPDPGGISICSFGGVRAAQDAAAAFAYLQRTNNGTAPDSVLRALARGMVGLPKRVDALASAVGATTSLRPGPANYPFAGNDTFGFVNIETVADFDAAKGYPDVVGAPGGALLFEVLRRNLLQRGIEVHTGCRVERLVCKSKTASLQGVAVRRGRTTTTVRARRSVVLACGGFEGDGAMQSAFWSEGPVLSAAVRGNTGDGIRMAQTLGADLWHMWHYHGSYGFKHTDPAYPFGIRTKRLPDWQPGTPLRGDVAMPWILLNARGRRFMNEYDPYVQDTGARPFARYDPAKQDYAASPAWLIADAAGCARHPFGRPTSHARGVHYDWSHDNRKEIDLGILKQAHDLAELADGTGCNVAALAASLNRWNTACATGLDDDWGRPPTSMLTIIKKPFVYAPVWPIVSNTQGGPVHDAAQRILRPDGSAIPGLYAAGEMGSLFGHLYMSGGNIAECFVGGRLAGLGAARGYKAT
;
A
#
# COMPACT_ATOMS: atom_id res chain seq x y z
N MET A 1 -14.29 -18.74 21.48
CA MET A 1 -13.95 -20.13 21.14
C MET A 1 -15.12 -20.72 20.41
N THR A 2 -14.93 -21.21 19.21
CA THR A 2 -16.01 -21.89 18.50
C THR A 2 -15.48 -23.24 18.09
N THR A 3 -16.01 -24.23 18.72
CA THR A 3 -15.89 -25.64 18.39
C THR A 3 -16.34 -25.87 16.94
N ILE A 4 -15.64 -26.74 16.23
CA ILE A 4 -16.18 -27.51 15.09
C ILE A 4 -17.60 -27.93 15.48
N SER A 5 -18.53 -28.06 14.49
CA SER A 5 -19.80 -28.73 14.74
C SER A 5 -19.52 -29.97 15.58
N ARG A 6 -20.32 -30.25 16.58
CA ARG A 6 -20.10 -31.36 17.53
C ARG A 6 -19.81 -32.72 16.85
N ASP A 7 -20.10 -32.83 15.55
CA ASP A 7 -20.01 -34.04 14.75
C ASP A 7 -18.80 -34.11 13.78
N GLY A 8 -17.87 -33.12 13.82
CA GLY A 8 -16.67 -33.15 12.96
C GLY A 8 -16.92 -32.98 11.45
N HIS A 9 -18.14 -32.57 11.07
CA HIS A 9 -18.54 -32.37 9.67
C HIS A 9 -17.93 -31.09 9.09
N TRP A 10 -17.39 -31.18 7.87
CA TRP A 10 -16.88 -30.09 7.06
C TRP A 10 -17.70 -29.96 5.78
N ASP A 11 -18.14 -28.75 5.46
CA ASP A 11 -18.95 -28.50 4.26
C ASP A 11 -18.12 -28.65 2.99
N GLN A 12 -16.83 -28.30 3.05
CA GLN A 12 -15.88 -28.44 1.94
C GLN A 12 -14.49 -28.86 2.46
N THR A 13 -13.70 -29.52 1.62
CA THR A 13 -12.35 -29.92 1.95
C THR A 13 -11.41 -29.60 0.79
N THR A 14 -10.23 -29.05 1.10
CA THR A 14 -9.11 -28.84 0.17
C THR A 14 -7.80 -29.25 0.84
N GLU A 15 -6.69 -29.28 0.10
CA GLU A 15 -5.37 -29.51 0.70
C GLU A 15 -4.77 -28.18 1.20
N VAL A 16 -4.74 -27.16 0.35
CA VAL A 16 -4.24 -25.82 0.66
C VAL A 16 -5.38 -24.83 0.47
N LEU A 17 -5.62 -24.04 1.51
CA LEU A 17 -6.56 -22.95 1.45
C LEU A 17 -5.80 -21.62 1.41
N VAL A 18 -6.10 -20.78 0.43
CA VAL A 18 -5.55 -19.43 0.32
C VAL A 18 -6.66 -18.40 0.59
N VAL A 19 -6.41 -17.43 1.44
CA VAL A 19 -7.37 -16.39 1.84
C VAL A 19 -6.90 -15.02 1.35
N GLY A 20 -7.66 -14.44 0.42
CA GLY A 20 -7.37 -13.20 -0.28
C GLY A 20 -6.81 -13.43 -1.68
N CYS A 21 -7.38 -12.76 -2.69
CA CYS A 21 -7.02 -12.86 -4.11
C CYS A 21 -6.42 -11.56 -4.65
N GLY A 22 -5.42 -11.00 -3.94
CA GLY A 22 -4.45 -10.05 -4.48
C GLY A 22 -3.28 -10.78 -5.15
N TYR A 23 -2.18 -10.07 -5.46
CA TYR A 23 -1.00 -10.70 -6.07
C TYR A 23 -0.43 -11.83 -5.21
N ALA A 24 -0.27 -11.61 -3.89
CA ALA A 24 0.32 -12.61 -3.00
C ALA A 24 -0.49 -13.91 -2.95
N GLY A 25 -1.82 -13.79 -2.85
CA GLY A 25 -2.71 -14.94 -2.82
C GLY A 25 -2.76 -15.69 -4.16
N ALA A 26 -2.82 -14.96 -5.27
CA ALA A 26 -2.77 -15.57 -6.60
C ALA A 26 -1.46 -16.35 -6.83
N ILE A 27 -0.31 -15.74 -6.49
CA ILE A 27 1.00 -16.41 -6.59
C ILE A 27 1.10 -17.62 -5.64
N ALA A 28 0.57 -17.50 -4.41
CA ALA A 28 0.57 -18.63 -3.47
C ALA A 28 -0.28 -19.79 -4.00
N ALA A 29 -1.46 -19.50 -4.54
CA ALA A 29 -2.37 -20.51 -5.11
C ALA A 29 -1.76 -21.19 -6.34
N ILE A 30 -1.25 -20.43 -7.31
CA ILE A 30 -0.55 -20.95 -8.50
C ILE A 30 0.62 -21.84 -8.07
N THR A 31 1.44 -21.38 -7.14
CA THR A 31 2.62 -22.13 -6.70
C THR A 31 2.28 -23.42 -5.94
N ALA A 32 1.25 -23.37 -5.09
CA ALA A 32 0.79 -24.57 -4.37
C ALA A 32 0.20 -25.60 -5.32
N HIS A 33 -0.58 -25.17 -6.31
CA HIS A 33 -1.11 -26.02 -7.36
C HIS A 33 0.02 -26.68 -8.19
N ASP A 34 0.98 -25.88 -8.67
CA ASP A 34 2.11 -26.38 -9.47
C ASP A 34 3.02 -27.33 -8.67
N ALA A 35 2.95 -27.27 -7.33
CA ALA A 35 3.58 -28.23 -6.42
C ALA A 35 2.70 -29.47 -6.14
N GLY A 36 1.59 -29.65 -6.86
CA GLY A 36 0.72 -30.82 -6.81
C GLY A 36 -0.35 -30.80 -5.71
N ALA A 37 -0.64 -29.66 -5.09
CA ALA A 37 -1.70 -29.56 -4.10
C ALA A 37 -3.04 -29.15 -4.73
N GLN A 38 -4.14 -29.71 -4.20
CA GLN A 38 -5.49 -29.18 -4.45
C GLN A 38 -5.66 -27.87 -3.70
N VAL A 39 -5.98 -26.78 -4.42
CA VAL A 39 -6.06 -25.42 -3.87
C VAL A 39 -7.48 -24.89 -3.97
N LEU A 40 -7.94 -24.23 -2.90
CA LEU A 40 -9.11 -23.36 -2.90
C LEU A 40 -8.67 -21.94 -2.57
N LEU A 41 -9.13 -20.95 -3.34
CA LEU A 41 -8.83 -19.54 -3.16
C LEU A 41 -10.11 -18.75 -2.81
N LEU A 42 -10.15 -18.14 -1.63
CA LEU A 42 -11.28 -17.38 -1.12
C LEU A 42 -10.99 -15.88 -1.15
N GLU A 43 -11.94 -15.09 -1.65
CA GLU A 43 -11.90 -13.63 -1.66
C GLU A 43 -13.17 -13.06 -1.03
N LYS A 44 -13.04 -12.11 -0.10
CA LYS A 44 -14.21 -11.52 0.56
C LYS A 44 -14.94 -10.48 -0.28
N MET A 45 -14.21 -9.77 -1.13
CA MET A 45 -14.79 -8.76 -2.01
C MET A 45 -15.50 -9.42 -3.20
N PRO A 46 -16.48 -8.73 -3.82
CA PRO A 46 -17.12 -9.25 -5.03
C PRO A 46 -16.16 -9.36 -6.22
N ASP A 47 -15.13 -8.51 -6.24
CA ASP A 47 -14.13 -8.46 -7.30
C ASP A 47 -12.75 -8.76 -6.70
N PRO A 48 -12.00 -9.70 -7.29
CA PRO A 48 -10.64 -10.02 -6.85
C PRO A 48 -9.65 -8.94 -7.30
N GLY A 49 -8.44 -8.98 -6.78
CA GLY A 49 -7.35 -8.06 -7.10
C GLY A 49 -6.90 -7.18 -5.93
N GLY A 50 -7.81 -6.89 -4.99
CA GLY A 50 -7.51 -6.09 -3.80
C GLY A 50 -6.84 -4.77 -4.16
N ILE A 51 -5.91 -4.30 -3.31
CA ILE A 51 -5.11 -3.10 -3.59
C ILE A 51 -4.08 -3.32 -4.71
N SER A 52 -3.71 -4.56 -4.96
CA SER A 52 -2.68 -4.91 -5.94
C SER A 52 -3.04 -4.43 -7.35
N ILE A 53 -4.30 -4.54 -7.74
CA ILE A 53 -4.79 -4.17 -9.07
C ILE A 53 -4.71 -2.66 -9.34
N CYS A 54 -4.74 -1.81 -8.28
CA CYS A 54 -4.59 -0.35 -8.37
C CYS A 54 -3.12 0.09 -8.43
N SER A 55 -2.16 -0.83 -8.32
CA SER A 55 -0.73 -0.52 -8.30
C SER A 55 -0.23 -0.08 -9.69
N PHE A 56 1.01 0.38 -9.74
CA PHE A 56 1.67 0.65 -11.03
C PHE A 56 2.09 -0.63 -11.78
N GLY A 57 2.01 -1.80 -11.15
CA GLY A 57 2.32 -3.10 -11.74
C GLY A 57 3.81 -3.42 -11.91
N GLY A 58 4.71 -2.49 -11.58
CA GLY A 58 6.15 -2.73 -11.66
C GLY A 58 6.64 -3.65 -10.54
N VAL A 59 7.06 -4.86 -10.89
CA VAL A 59 7.61 -5.83 -9.95
C VAL A 59 9.09 -5.51 -9.74
N ARG A 60 9.48 -5.13 -8.54
CA ARG A 60 10.88 -4.83 -8.22
C ARG A 60 11.73 -6.09 -8.26
N ALA A 61 12.71 -6.14 -9.13
CA ALA A 61 13.69 -7.22 -9.28
C ALA A 61 15.09 -6.74 -8.89
N ALA A 62 16.00 -7.67 -8.66
CA ALA A 62 17.41 -7.38 -8.40
C ALA A 62 18.33 -8.20 -9.33
N GLN A 63 19.50 -7.66 -9.64
CA GLN A 63 20.53 -8.35 -10.42
C GLN A 63 21.44 -9.19 -9.50
N ASP A 64 21.77 -8.67 -8.33
CA ASP A 64 22.62 -9.31 -7.34
C ASP A 64 21.95 -9.41 -5.96
N ALA A 65 21.95 -10.61 -5.39
CA ALA A 65 21.27 -10.88 -4.12
C ALA A 65 22.02 -10.31 -2.91
N ALA A 66 23.34 -10.18 -2.97
CA ALA A 66 24.14 -9.64 -1.88
C ALA A 66 23.99 -8.12 -1.82
N ALA A 67 24.04 -7.44 -2.96
CA ALA A 67 23.80 -6.00 -3.07
C ALA A 67 22.34 -5.65 -2.64
N ALA A 68 21.36 -6.42 -3.11
CA ALA A 68 19.96 -6.26 -2.72
C ALA A 68 19.77 -6.46 -1.20
N PHE A 69 20.42 -7.46 -0.61
CA PHE A 69 20.37 -7.68 0.83
C PHE A 69 20.99 -6.52 1.61
N ALA A 70 22.17 -6.02 1.20
CA ALA A 70 22.83 -4.89 1.87
C ALA A 70 21.93 -3.64 1.85
N TYR A 71 21.27 -3.36 0.73
CA TYR A 71 20.31 -2.27 0.61
C TYR A 71 19.10 -2.48 1.53
N LEU A 72 18.48 -3.67 1.48
CA LEU A 72 17.32 -3.99 2.32
C LEU A 72 17.65 -3.94 3.80
N GLN A 73 18.82 -4.40 4.22
CA GLN A 73 19.29 -4.32 5.62
C GLN A 73 19.38 -2.86 6.07
N ARG A 74 19.93 -1.99 5.23
CA ARG A 74 20.06 -0.56 5.53
C ARG A 74 18.72 0.15 5.62
N THR A 75 17.79 -0.13 4.68
CA THR A 75 16.45 0.47 4.69
C THR A 75 15.54 -0.11 5.76
N ASN A 76 15.79 -1.33 6.19
CA ASN A 76 14.98 -2.00 7.24
C ASN A 76 15.31 -1.52 8.66
N ASN A 77 16.54 -1.11 8.90
CA ASN A 77 16.99 -0.61 10.22
C ASN A 77 16.73 -1.60 11.38
N GLY A 78 16.87 -2.91 11.15
CA GLY A 78 16.71 -3.94 12.17
C GLY A 78 15.27 -4.30 12.53
N THR A 79 14.28 -3.83 11.78
CA THR A 79 12.85 -4.11 12.06
C THR A 79 12.41 -5.51 11.60
N ALA A 80 13.19 -6.19 10.76
CA ALA A 80 12.98 -7.58 10.40
C ALA A 80 14.30 -8.37 10.45
N PRO A 81 14.25 -9.68 10.72
CA PRO A 81 15.46 -10.52 10.77
C PRO A 81 16.19 -10.61 9.42
N ASP A 82 17.51 -10.65 9.44
CA ASP A 82 18.35 -10.81 8.24
C ASP A 82 17.97 -12.02 7.38
N SER A 83 17.53 -13.12 8.00
CA SER A 83 17.09 -14.32 7.27
C SER A 83 15.90 -14.04 6.35
N VAL A 84 14.96 -13.19 6.79
CA VAL A 84 13.78 -12.77 6.01
C VAL A 84 14.21 -11.85 4.88
N LEU A 85 15.06 -10.85 5.17
CA LEU A 85 15.60 -9.92 4.16
C LEU A 85 16.40 -10.66 3.08
N ARG A 86 17.23 -11.64 3.47
CA ARG A 86 17.98 -12.49 2.52
C ARG A 86 17.06 -13.34 1.66
N ALA A 87 15.95 -13.85 2.21
CA ALA A 87 14.98 -14.62 1.44
C ALA A 87 14.33 -13.75 0.36
N LEU A 88 13.95 -12.50 0.69
CA LEU A 88 13.44 -11.56 -0.29
C LEU A 88 14.50 -11.22 -1.35
N ALA A 89 15.71 -10.81 -0.94
CA ALA A 89 16.80 -10.44 -1.86
C ALA A 89 17.11 -11.57 -2.88
N ARG A 90 17.25 -12.81 -2.41
CA ARG A 90 17.46 -13.98 -3.28
C ARG A 90 16.27 -14.21 -4.20
N GLY A 91 15.05 -14.03 -3.68
CA GLY A 91 13.82 -14.19 -4.47
C GLY A 91 13.73 -13.18 -5.61
N MET A 92 14.11 -11.92 -5.36
CA MET A 92 14.06 -10.82 -6.33
C MET A 92 14.92 -11.05 -7.57
N VAL A 93 16.06 -11.74 -7.44
CA VAL A 93 16.93 -12.10 -8.59
C VAL A 93 16.20 -13.03 -9.57
N GLY A 94 15.35 -13.90 -9.08
CA GLY A 94 14.60 -14.82 -9.92
C GLY A 94 13.30 -14.26 -10.51
N LEU A 95 12.88 -13.04 -10.13
CA LEU A 95 11.59 -12.48 -10.55
C LEU A 95 11.48 -12.22 -12.06
N PRO A 96 12.51 -11.71 -12.77
CA PRO A 96 12.38 -11.47 -14.21
C PRO A 96 11.96 -12.74 -14.94
N LYS A 97 12.66 -13.83 -14.74
CA LYS A 97 12.35 -15.12 -15.39
C LYS A 97 10.97 -15.65 -15.01
N ARG A 98 10.54 -15.45 -13.77
CA ARG A 98 9.25 -15.98 -13.29
C ARG A 98 8.06 -15.18 -13.79
N VAL A 99 8.17 -13.85 -13.78
CA VAL A 99 7.12 -12.97 -14.30
C VAL A 99 6.97 -13.21 -15.79
N ASP A 100 8.10 -13.34 -16.51
CA ASP A 100 8.11 -13.64 -17.94
C ASP A 100 7.47 -14.99 -18.25
N ALA A 101 7.76 -16.04 -17.48
CA ALA A 101 7.14 -17.34 -17.65
C ALA A 101 5.62 -17.31 -17.43
N LEU A 102 5.13 -16.58 -16.41
CA LEU A 102 3.70 -16.41 -16.16
C LEU A 102 3.03 -15.58 -17.28
N ALA A 103 3.71 -14.55 -17.77
CA ALA A 103 3.22 -13.71 -18.85
C ALA A 103 3.14 -14.48 -20.18
N SER A 104 4.22 -15.16 -20.56
CA SER A 104 4.30 -15.95 -21.81
C SER A 104 3.25 -17.05 -21.85
N ALA A 105 2.95 -17.70 -20.71
CA ALA A 105 1.93 -18.73 -20.62
C ALA A 105 0.52 -18.25 -21.02
N VAL A 106 0.26 -16.95 -20.95
CA VAL A 106 -1.07 -16.34 -21.24
C VAL A 106 -1.03 -15.34 -22.37
N GLY A 107 0.02 -15.34 -23.21
CA GLY A 107 0.16 -14.47 -24.36
C GLY A 107 0.41 -13.00 -24.00
N ALA A 108 1.05 -12.75 -22.85
CA ALA A 108 1.46 -11.43 -22.43
C ALA A 108 2.96 -11.19 -22.68
N THR A 109 3.35 -9.93 -22.82
CA THR A 109 4.74 -9.51 -23.02
C THR A 109 5.26 -8.76 -21.81
N THR A 110 6.56 -8.90 -21.54
CA THR A 110 7.25 -8.25 -20.42
C THR A 110 8.36 -7.33 -20.88
N SER A 111 8.73 -6.38 -20.03
CA SER A 111 9.99 -5.65 -20.15
C SER A 111 10.72 -5.63 -18.82
N LEU A 112 12.05 -5.65 -18.87
CA LEU A 112 12.91 -5.39 -17.72
C LEU A 112 13.58 -4.02 -17.92
N ARG A 113 13.28 -3.08 -17.03
CA ARG A 113 13.83 -1.72 -17.08
C ARG A 113 14.74 -1.49 -15.89
N PRO A 114 15.97 -1.02 -16.09
CA PRO A 114 16.81 -0.56 -14.98
C PRO A 114 16.07 0.53 -14.21
N GLY A 115 16.21 0.53 -12.89
CA GLY A 115 15.60 1.53 -12.04
C GLY A 115 16.18 1.41 -10.64
N PRO A 116 17.13 2.29 -10.27
CA PRO A 116 17.70 2.23 -8.92
C PRO A 116 16.62 2.32 -7.86
N ALA A 117 16.93 1.81 -6.68
CA ALA A 117 16.06 1.93 -5.54
C ALA A 117 16.02 3.39 -5.04
N ASN A 118 14.99 3.74 -4.27
CA ASN A 118 14.69 5.13 -3.90
C ASN A 118 15.81 5.81 -3.12
N TYR A 119 16.38 5.11 -2.13
CA TYR A 119 17.35 5.71 -1.20
C TYR A 119 18.79 5.51 -1.64
N PRO A 120 19.69 6.48 -1.40
CA PRO A 120 21.07 6.45 -1.86
C PRO A 120 21.96 5.55 -0.98
N PHE A 121 21.52 4.33 -0.69
CA PHE A 121 22.30 3.36 0.05
C PHE A 121 23.03 2.39 -0.89
N ALA A 122 24.10 1.77 -0.40
CA ALA A 122 24.85 0.78 -1.15
C ALA A 122 23.92 -0.33 -1.70
N GLY A 123 24.12 -0.69 -2.96
CA GLY A 123 23.30 -1.68 -3.67
C GLY A 123 22.02 -1.13 -4.29
N ASN A 124 21.75 0.18 -4.22
CA ASN A 124 20.54 0.77 -4.82
C ASN A 124 20.46 0.61 -6.34
N ASP A 125 21.59 0.48 -7.01
CA ASP A 125 21.75 0.34 -8.47
C ASP A 125 21.54 -1.11 -8.96
N THR A 126 21.51 -2.10 -8.05
CA THR A 126 21.22 -3.49 -8.43
C THR A 126 19.79 -3.73 -8.87
N PHE A 127 18.89 -2.76 -8.68
CA PHE A 127 17.45 -2.96 -8.89
C PHE A 127 16.98 -2.55 -10.29
N GLY A 128 15.84 -3.13 -10.65
CA GLY A 128 15.08 -2.80 -11.84
C GLY A 128 13.59 -3.14 -11.64
N PHE A 129 12.81 -2.92 -12.67
CA PHE A 129 11.40 -3.26 -12.70
C PHE A 129 11.08 -4.21 -13.84
N VAL A 130 10.38 -5.29 -13.52
CA VAL A 130 9.69 -6.10 -14.52
C VAL A 130 8.26 -5.58 -14.66
N ASN A 131 7.86 -5.23 -15.88
CA ASN A 131 6.53 -4.75 -16.18
C ASN A 131 5.84 -5.68 -17.17
N ILE A 132 4.52 -5.79 -17.07
CA ILE A 132 3.69 -6.33 -18.15
C ILE A 132 3.41 -5.18 -19.12
N GLU A 133 3.81 -5.34 -20.38
CA GLU A 133 3.60 -4.32 -21.41
C GLU A 133 2.26 -4.52 -22.11
N THR A 134 1.95 -5.77 -22.48
CA THR A 134 0.68 -6.12 -23.14
C THR A 134 0.17 -7.46 -22.66
N VAL A 135 -1.14 -7.64 -22.74
CA VAL A 135 -1.82 -8.94 -22.59
C VAL A 135 -2.69 -9.14 -23.83
N ALA A 136 -2.56 -10.27 -24.51
CA ALA A 136 -3.29 -10.54 -25.75
C ALA A 136 -4.82 -10.38 -25.54
N ASP A 137 -5.46 -9.67 -26.46
CA ASP A 137 -6.91 -9.44 -26.47
C ASP A 137 -7.48 -8.85 -25.17
N PHE A 138 -6.69 -8.00 -24.50
CA PHE A 138 -7.09 -7.39 -23.23
C PHE A 138 -6.82 -5.88 -23.20
N ASP A 139 -7.86 -5.16 -22.82
CA ASP A 139 -7.83 -3.73 -22.50
C ASP A 139 -8.13 -3.55 -21.01
N ALA A 140 -7.21 -2.98 -20.26
CA ALA A 140 -7.31 -2.85 -18.81
C ALA A 140 -8.53 -2.00 -18.39
N ALA A 141 -8.85 -0.94 -19.12
CA ALA A 141 -9.97 -0.05 -18.80
C ALA A 141 -11.33 -0.74 -19.03
N LYS A 142 -11.42 -1.62 -20.04
CA LYS A 142 -12.63 -2.40 -20.30
C LYS A 142 -12.76 -3.61 -19.39
N GLY A 143 -11.63 -4.27 -19.09
CA GLY A 143 -11.61 -5.46 -18.26
C GLY A 143 -11.84 -5.17 -16.77
N TYR A 144 -11.41 -4.01 -16.32
CA TYR A 144 -11.52 -3.57 -14.92
C TYR A 144 -12.00 -2.12 -14.81
N PRO A 145 -13.26 -1.84 -15.19
CA PRO A 145 -13.80 -0.47 -15.28
C PRO A 145 -13.89 0.24 -13.93
N ASP A 146 -13.95 -0.49 -12.84
CA ASP A 146 -13.98 0.05 -11.47
C ASP A 146 -12.58 0.27 -10.86
N VAL A 147 -11.52 0.06 -11.63
CA VAL A 147 -10.15 0.32 -11.19
C VAL A 147 -9.70 1.69 -11.68
N VAL A 148 -9.45 2.60 -10.76
CA VAL A 148 -8.86 3.92 -11.02
C VAL A 148 -7.39 3.87 -10.68
N GLY A 149 -6.52 4.25 -11.62
CA GLY A 149 -5.07 4.24 -11.41
C GLY A 149 -4.28 3.97 -12.70
N ALA A 150 -3.03 3.52 -12.55
CA ALA A 150 -2.20 3.15 -13.68
C ALA A 150 -2.60 1.77 -14.23
N PRO A 151 -2.58 1.54 -15.56
CA PRO A 151 -3.02 0.28 -16.16
C PRO A 151 -2.12 -0.92 -15.81
N GLY A 152 -0.86 -0.67 -15.44
CA GLY A 152 0.12 -1.75 -15.16
C GLY A 152 -0.31 -2.72 -14.06
N GLY A 153 -1.01 -2.23 -13.03
CA GLY A 153 -1.55 -3.10 -11.98
C GLY A 153 -2.62 -4.05 -12.49
N ALA A 154 -3.53 -3.53 -13.31
CA ALA A 154 -4.58 -4.31 -13.95
C ALA A 154 -4.01 -5.33 -14.97
N LEU A 155 -3.02 -4.94 -15.76
CA LEU A 155 -2.32 -5.84 -16.68
C LEU A 155 -1.63 -6.99 -15.93
N LEU A 156 -0.90 -6.68 -14.86
CA LEU A 156 -0.22 -7.71 -14.06
C LEU A 156 -1.23 -8.64 -13.37
N PHE A 157 -2.35 -8.10 -12.86
CA PHE A 157 -3.40 -8.92 -12.25
C PHE A 157 -4.08 -9.82 -13.29
N GLU A 158 -4.32 -9.33 -14.51
CA GLU A 158 -4.89 -10.15 -15.58
C GLU A 158 -3.99 -11.34 -15.94
N VAL A 159 -2.68 -11.16 -15.99
CA VAL A 159 -1.73 -12.28 -16.16
C VAL A 159 -1.94 -13.33 -15.09
N LEU A 160 -2.04 -12.92 -13.81
CA LEU A 160 -2.26 -13.87 -12.72
C LEU A 160 -3.63 -14.54 -12.78
N ARG A 161 -4.69 -13.79 -13.09
CA ARG A 161 -6.06 -14.30 -13.24
C ARG A 161 -6.13 -15.37 -14.33
N ARG A 162 -5.52 -15.14 -15.50
CA ARG A 162 -5.46 -16.12 -16.58
C ARG A 162 -4.66 -17.37 -16.19
N ASN A 163 -3.58 -17.20 -15.44
CA ASN A 163 -2.80 -18.34 -14.89
C ASN A 163 -3.61 -19.16 -13.89
N LEU A 164 -4.44 -18.54 -13.04
CA LEU A 164 -5.38 -19.25 -12.15
C LEU A 164 -6.39 -20.07 -12.96
N LEU A 165 -7.00 -19.45 -13.98
CA LEU A 165 -7.99 -20.11 -14.85
C LEU A 165 -7.41 -21.28 -15.61
N GLN A 166 -6.21 -21.16 -16.21
CA GLN A 166 -5.56 -22.25 -16.94
C GLN A 166 -5.27 -23.47 -16.08
N ARG A 167 -5.08 -23.27 -14.76
CA ARG A 167 -4.86 -24.33 -13.78
C ARG A 167 -6.16 -24.86 -13.16
N GLY A 168 -7.31 -24.32 -13.53
CA GLY A 168 -8.58 -24.68 -12.92
C GLY A 168 -8.67 -24.31 -11.44
N ILE A 169 -7.91 -23.31 -10.98
CA ILE A 169 -7.99 -22.82 -9.61
C ILE A 169 -9.21 -21.91 -9.47
N GLU A 170 -10.20 -22.37 -8.73
CA GLU A 170 -11.42 -21.60 -8.47
C GLU A 170 -11.18 -20.48 -7.48
N VAL A 171 -11.62 -19.28 -7.83
CA VAL A 171 -11.66 -18.08 -6.95
C VAL A 171 -13.10 -17.88 -6.47
N HIS A 172 -13.36 -18.14 -5.22
CA HIS A 172 -14.67 -17.93 -4.62
C HIS A 172 -14.74 -16.51 -4.05
N THR A 173 -15.44 -15.61 -4.73
CA THR A 173 -15.67 -14.22 -4.30
C THR A 173 -16.89 -14.08 -3.38
N GLY A 174 -16.97 -12.95 -2.64
CA GLY A 174 -18.01 -12.73 -1.64
C GLY A 174 -17.92 -13.71 -0.46
N CYS A 175 -16.75 -14.33 -0.25
CA CYS A 175 -16.48 -15.35 0.74
C CYS A 175 -15.55 -14.82 1.83
N ARG A 176 -16.11 -14.23 2.88
CA ARG A 176 -15.34 -13.71 4.00
C ARG A 176 -14.95 -14.82 4.96
N VAL A 177 -13.66 -15.06 5.13
CA VAL A 177 -13.15 -15.90 6.21
C VAL A 177 -13.25 -15.12 7.52
N GLU A 178 -14.02 -15.64 8.48
CA GLU A 178 -14.27 -14.97 9.75
C GLU A 178 -13.37 -15.47 10.88
N ARG A 179 -12.94 -16.74 10.80
CA ARG A 179 -12.09 -17.34 11.85
C ARG A 179 -11.34 -18.55 11.34
N LEU A 180 -10.22 -18.79 11.97
CA LEU A 180 -9.45 -20.02 11.85
C LEU A 180 -10.05 -21.08 12.80
N VAL A 181 -10.07 -22.33 12.35
CA VAL A 181 -10.64 -23.46 13.12
C VAL A 181 -9.52 -24.44 13.48
N CYS A 182 -9.37 -24.67 14.79
CA CYS A 182 -8.37 -25.60 15.35
C CYS A 182 -9.07 -26.67 16.20
N LYS A 183 -8.44 -27.84 16.32
CA LYS A 183 -8.95 -28.95 17.14
C LYS A 183 -8.89 -28.65 18.65
N SER A 184 -7.86 -27.90 19.09
CA SER A 184 -7.69 -27.36 20.42
C SER A 184 -6.89 -26.08 20.37
N LYS A 185 -6.80 -25.33 21.49
CA LYS A 185 -6.03 -24.05 21.54
C LYS A 185 -4.54 -24.21 21.16
N THR A 186 -3.98 -25.38 21.32
CA THR A 186 -2.56 -25.70 21.10
C THR A 186 -2.32 -26.63 19.90
N ALA A 187 -3.38 -27.11 19.27
CA ALA A 187 -3.29 -28.08 18.18
C ALA A 187 -3.25 -27.41 16.79
N SER A 188 -2.83 -28.17 15.81
CA SER A 188 -2.70 -27.75 14.41
C SER A 188 -4.01 -27.20 13.87
N LEU A 189 -3.88 -26.14 13.06
CA LEU A 189 -4.95 -25.56 12.27
C LEU A 189 -5.60 -26.64 11.38
N GLN A 190 -6.93 -26.67 11.33
CA GLN A 190 -7.68 -27.65 10.55
C GLN A 190 -8.44 -27.04 9.38
N GLY A 191 -8.72 -25.72 9.43
CA GLY A 191 -9.48 -25.05 8.39
C GLY A 191 -10.00 -23.70 8.82
N VAL A 192 -11.07 -23.27 8.19
CA VAL A 192 -11.67 -21.95 8.41
C VAL A 192 -13.19 -22.01 8.45
N ALA A 193 -13.81 -20.99 9.07
CA ALA A 193 -15.23 -20.70 8.89
C ALA A 193 -15.37 -19.51 7.92
N VAL A 194 -16.24 -19.67 6.94
CA VAL A 194 -16.44 -18.76 5.81
C VAL A 194 -17.87 -18.28 5.81
N ARG A 195 -18.07 -16.96 5.77
CA ARG A 195 -19.39 -16.37 5.58
C ARG A 195 -19.59 -15.94 4.13
N ARG A 196 -20.73 -16.38 3.56
CA ARG A 196 -21.23 -15.95 2.26
C ARG A 196 -22.66 -15.45 2.42
N GLY A 197 -22.86 -14.15 2.33
CA GLY A 197 -24.14 -13.53 2.67
C GLY A 197 -24.54 -13.80 4.12
N ARG A 198 -25.64 -14.53 4.33
CA ARG A 198 -26.14 -14.93 5.65
C ARG A 198 -25.72 -16.32 6.10
N THR A 199 -25.07 -17.09 5.23
CA THR A 199 -24.68 -18.48 5.51
C THR A 199 -23.23 -18.53 5.94
N THR A 200 -22.94 -19.28 7.01
CA THR A 200 -21.58 -19.63 7.43
C THR A 200 -21.36 -21.10 7.17
N THR A 201 -20.31 -21.42 6.43
CA THR A 201 -19.84 -22.78 6.11
C THR A 201 -18.44 -23.00 6.64
N THR A 202 -18.02 -24.26 6.70
CA THR A 202 -16.68 -24.65 7.15
C THR A 202 -15.89 -25.28 6.01
N VAL A 203 -14.62 -24.85 5.86
CA VAL A 203 -13.70 -25.41 4.88
C VAL A 203 -12.51 -26.04 5.59
N ARG A 204 -12.31 -27.32 5.38
CA ARG A 204 -11.14 -28.05 5.88
C ARG A 204 -9.94 -27.81 4.98
N ALA A 205 -8.79 -27.44 5.57
CA ALA A 205 -7.49 -27.39 4.92
C ALA A 205 -6.64 -28.56 5.47
N ARG A 206 -6.42 -29.60 4.67
CA ARG A 206 -5.72 -30.81 5.12
C ARG A 206 -4.24 -30.59 5.37
N ARG A 207 -3.62 -29.61 4.69
CA ARG A 207 -2.20 -29.30 4.81
C ARG A 207 -1.98 -27.97 5.48
N SER A 208 -2.51 -26.88 4.92
CA SER A 208 -2.18 -25.52 5.38
C SER A 208 -3.19 -24.47 4.94
N VAL A 209 -3.17 -23.33 5.65
CA VAL A 209 -3.83 -22.07 5.29
C VAL A 209 -2.79 -21.01 5.01
N VAL A 210 -2.91 -20.29 3.90
CA VAL A 210 -2.12 -19.11 3.57
C VAL A 210 -3.00 -17.86 3.72
N LEU A 211 -2.63 -16.97 4.63
CA LEU A 211 -3.26 -15.67 4.78
C LEU A 211 -2.57 -14.67 3.85
N ALA A 212 -3.30 -14.16 2.87
CA ALA A 212 -2.87 -13.14 1.90
C ALA A 212 -3.92 -12.01 1.83
N CYS A 213 -4.48 -11.65 2.98
CA CYS A 213 -5.66 -10.79 3.14
C CYS A 213 -5.36 -9.29 3.06
N GLY A 214 -4.13 -8.89 2.75
CA GLY A 214 -3.70 -7.49 2.80
C GLY A 214 -3.57 -6.96 4.23
N GLY A 215 -3.51 -5.64 4.35
CA GLY A 215 -3.30 -4.93 5.61
C GLY A 215 -4.57 -4.51 6.33
N PHE A 216 -4.50 -3.33 6.97
CA PHE A 216 -5.60 -2.79 7.80
C PHE A 216 -5.90 -1.30 7.54
N GLU A 217 -5.48 -0.76 6.41
CA GLU A 217 -5.69 0.65 6.06
C GLU A 217 -7.17 1.06 5.99
N GLY A 218 -8.08 0.10 5.83
CA GLY A 218 -9.54 0.33 5.87
C GLY A 218 -10.19 0.17 7.24
N ASP A 219 -9.41 -0.06 8.32
CA ASP A 219 -9.93 -0.28 9.69
C ASP A 219 -9.53 0.85 10.63
N GLY A 220 -10.44 1.79 10.86
CA GLY A 220 -10.20 2.94 11.73
C GLY A 220 -9.88 2.57 13.19
N ALA A 221 -10.39 1.44 13.70
CA ALA A 221 -10.07 1.00 15.05
C ALA A 221 -8.63 0.50 15.17
N MET A 222 -8.14 -0.23 14.16
CA MET A 222 -6.72 -0.63 14.12
C MET A 222 -5.81 0.57 13.88
N GLN A 223 -6.19 1.51 13.00
CA GLN A 223 -5.44 2.75 12.84
C GLN A 223 -5.29 3.47 14.19
N SER A 224 -6.38 3.70 14.90
CA SER A 224 -6.36 4.39 16.21
C SER A 224 -5.59 3.62 17.29
N ALA A 225 -5.46 2.30 17.17
CA ALA A 225 -4.70 1.49 18.12
C ALA A 225 -3.19 1.53 17.88
N PHE A 226 -2.75 1.77 16.62
CA PHE A 226 -1.35 1.65 16.24
C PHE A 226 -0.72 2.94 15.73
N TRP A 227 -1.52 3.93 15.31
CA TRP A 227 -1.05 5.20 14.78
C TRP A 227 -1.43 6.35 15.69
N SER A 228 -0.50 7.26 15.90
CA SER A 228 -0.69 8.44 16.75
C SER A 228 -1.41 9.59 16.03
N GLU A 229 -1.22 9.70 14.71
CA GLU A 229 -1.90 10.68 13.88
C GLU A 229 -3.24 10.14 13.36
N GLY A 230 -4.21 11.01 13.20
CA GLY A 230 -5.51 10.60 12.66
C GLY A 230 -6.42 11.77 12.34
N PRO A 231 -7.37 11.56 11.42
CA PRO A 231 -7.58 10.35 10.63
C PRO A 231 -6.55 10.18 9.50
N VAL A 232 -6.14 8.93 9.24
CA VAL A 232 -5.35 8.58 8.04
C VAL A 232 -6.29 7.99 7.00
N LEU A 233 -6.32 8.58 5.81
CA LEU A 233 -7.27 8.18 4.77
C LEU A 233 -6.71 7.02 3.93
N SER A 234 -7.49 5.96 3.76
CA SER A 234 -7.13 4.86 2.84
C SER A 234 -7.26 5.32 1.39
N ALA A 235 -6.22 5.11 0.58
CA ALA A 235 -6.19 5.59 -0.80
C ALA A 235 -6.96 4.73 -1.78
N ALA A 236 -7.09 3.40 -1.56
CA ALA A 236 -7.34 2.51 -2.68
C ALA A 236 -8.48 1.51 -2.51
N VAL A 237 -8.62 0.85 -1.36
CA VAL A 237 -9.57 -0.23 -1.19
C VAL A 237 -10.28 -0.19 0.16
N ARG A 238 -11.50 -0.77 0.20
CA ARG A 238 -12.28 -0.92 1.44
C ARG A 238 -12.09 -2.29 2.07
N GLY A 239 -11.45 -3.21 1.36
CA GLY A 239 -11.34 -4.62 1.74
C GLY A 239 -10.26 -4.92 2.79
N ASN A 240 -9.24 -4.08 2.93
CA ASN A 240 -8.13 -4.31 3.88
C ASN A 240 -8.52 -3.82 5.28
N THR A 241 -9.16 -4.70 6.04
CA THR A 241 -9.72 -4.39 7.36
C THR A 241 -9.06 -5.21 8.49
N GLY A 242 -7.82 -5.69 8.29
CA GLY A 242 -7.06 -6.41 9.30
C GLY A 242 -7.65 -7.78 9.70
N ASP A 243 -8.56 -8.34 8.91
CA ASP A 243 -9.21 -9.62 9.24
C ASP A 243 -8.20 -10.74 9.47
N GLY A 244 -7.20 -10.86 8.58
CA GLY A 244 -6.16 -11.87 8.69
C GLY A 244 -5.25 -11.67 9.91
N ILE A 245 -4.92 -10.43 10.24
CA ILE A 245 -4.11 -10.07 11.42
C ILE A 245 -4.83 -10.52 12.69
N ARG A 246 -6.11 -10.14 12.84
CA ARG A 246 -6.92 -10.56 14.00
C ARG A 246 -7.07 -12.09 14.09
N MET A 247 -7.27 -12.75 12.96
CA MET A 247 -7.35 -14.21 12.92
C MET A 247 -6.04 -14.87 13.37
N ALA A 248 -4.89 -14.38 12.91
CA ALA A 248 -3.59 -14.89 13.31
C ALA A 248 -3.34 -14.67 14.82
N GLN A 249 -3.72 -13.50 15.36
CA GLN A 249 -3.63 -13.20 16.80
C GLN A 249 -4.45 -14.17 17.66
N THR A 250 -5.61 -14.65 17.18
CA THR A 250 -6.40 -15.66 17.94
C THR A 250 -5.66 -16.98 18.15
N LEU A 251 -4.62 -17.24 17.34
CA LEU A 251 -3.73 -18.41 17.46
C LEU A 251 -2.39 -18.08 18.15
N GLY A 252 -2.26 -16.87 18.69
CA GLY A 252 -1.08 -16.40 19.39
C GLY A 252 0.04 -15.90 18.47
N ALA A 253 -0.29 -15.42 17.26
CA ALA A 253 0.70 -14.80 16.40
C ALA A 253 1.27 -13.53 17.04
N ASP A 254 2.58 -13.35 16.94
CA ASP A 254 3.25 -12.11 17.24
C ASP A 254 3.05 -11.11 16.10
N LEU A 255 3.17 -9.80 16.39
CA LEU A 255 3.03 -8.72 15.43
C LEU A 255 4.29 -7.86 15.39
N TRP A 256 4.67 -7.39 14.21
CA TRP A 256 5.76 -6.46 14.03
C TRP A 256 5.32 -5.17 13.33
N HIS A 257 6.05 -4.11 13.57
CA HIS A 257 5.98 -2.74 13.01
C HIS A 257 4.60 -2.26 12.53
N MET A 258 3.56 -2.53 13.32
CA MET A 258 2.19 -2.08 13.08
C MET A 258 2.04 -0.56 12.97
N TRP A 259 3.05 0.18 13.45
CA TRP A 259 3.12 1.64 13.38
C TRP A 259 3.47 2.19 11.99
N HIS A 260 3.97 1.34 11.08
CA HIS A 260 4.49 1.79 9.79
C HIS A 260 3.50 1.53 8.65
N TYR A 261 3.35 2.54 7.81
CA TYR A 261 2.65 2.45 6.53
C TYR A 261 3.37 3.24 5.45
N HIS A 262 3.21 2.83 4.20
CA HIS A 262 3.63 3.58 3.02
C HIS A 262 2.57 4.60 2.67
N GLY A 263 2.93 5.88 2.68
CA GLY A 263 1.96 6.92 2.42
C GLY A 263 2.52 8.33 2.38
N SER A 264 1.72 9.24 1.88
CA SER A 264 2.00 10.66 1.77
C SER A 264 0.81 11.44 2.35
N TYR A 265 0.39 12.51 1.69
CA TYR A 265 -0.77 13.32 2.07
C TYR A 265 -1.68 13.56 0.86
N GLY A 266 -2.87 14.06 1.11
CA GLY A 266 -3.81 14.40 0.06
C GLY A 266 -5.19 14.80 0.57
N PHE A 267 -6.17 14.69 -0.31
CA PHE A 267 -7.49 15.28 -0.15
C PHE A 267 -8.52 14.25 0.28
N LYS A 268 -9.57 14.74 0.93
CA LYS A 268 -10.81 14.02 1.16
C LYS A 268 -11.87 14.52 0.20
N HIS A 269 -12.59 13.62 -0.45
CA HIS A 269 -13.72 14.01 -1.31
C HIS A 269 -14.87 14.57 -0.50
N THR A 270 -15.60 15.54 -1.04
CA THR A 270 -16.75 16.15 -0.37
C THR A 270 -17.97 15.25 -0.32
N ASP A 271 -18.13 14.38 -1.31
CA ASP A 271 -19.17 13.35 -1.32
C ASP A 271 -18.74 12.16 -0.44
N PRO A 272 -19.51 11.83 0.63
CA PRO A 272 -19.22 10.69 1.48
C PRO A 272 -19.38 9.33 0.77
N ALA A 273 -20.03 9.27 -0.38
CA ALA A 273 -20.13 8.07 -1.20
C ALA A 273 -18.75 7.68 -1.81
N TYR A 274 -17.84 8.64 -1.97
CA TYR A 274 -16.45 8.38 -2.32
C TYR A 274 -15.59 8.29 -1.04
N PRO A 275 -15.27 7.09 -0.57
CA PRO A 275 -14.69 6.91 0.77
C PRO A 275 -13.16 6.97 0.80
N PHE A 276 -12.51 7.17 -0.36
CA PHE A 276 -11.06 7.09 -0.48
C PHE A 276 -10.37 8.43 -0.31
N GLY A 277 -9.18 8.41 0.26
CA GLY A 277 -8.25 9.53 0.20
C GLY A 277 -7.70 9.72 -1.22
N ILE A 278 -7.60 10.94 -1.68
CA ILE A 278 -7.06 11.28 -2.99
C ILE A 278 -5.64 11.80 -2.78
N ARG A 279 -4.64 11.01 -3.15
CA ARG A 279 -3.24 11.44 -3.02
C ARG A 279 -2.94 12.67 -3.87
N THR A 280 -2.05 13.52 -3.39
CA THR A 280 -1.50 14.59 -4.24
C THR A 280 -0.79 14.03 -5.46
N LYS A 281 -0.67 14.85 -6.52
CA LYS A 281 0.08 14.47 -7.71
C LYS A 281 1.48 14.02 -7.33
N ARG A 282 1.88 12.87 -7.84
CA ARG A 282 3.25 12.39 -7.69
C ARG A 282 4.17 13.23 -8.58
N LEU A 283 5.15 13.87 -7.96
CA LEU A 283 6.28 14.46 -8.64
C LEU A 283 7.43 13.43 -8.73
N PRO A 284 8.39 13.61 -9.66
CA PRO A 284 9.55 12.74 -9.73
C PRO A 284 10.33 12.73 -8.42
N ASP A 285 10.72 11.54 -7.96
CA ASP A 285 11.63 11.40 -6.83
C ASP A 285 13.00 12.00 -7.20
N TRP A 286 13.72 12.53 -6.22
CA TRP A 286 15.05 13.08 -6.38
C TRP A 286 15.97 12.60 -5.26
N GLN A 287 17.26 12.77 -5.46
CA GLN A 287 18.29 12.46 -4.45
C GLN A 287 19.07 13.73 -4.10
N PRO A 288 19.39 13.97 -2.82
CA PRO A 288 20.25 15.10 -2.43
C PRO A 288 21.56 15.10 -3.21
N GLY A 289 21.95 16.30 -3.68
CA GLY A 289 23.17 16.47 -4.48
C GLY A 289 23.03 16.13 -5.97
N THR A 290 21.85 15.69 -6.44
CA THR A 290 21.59 15.49 -7.88
C THR A 290 20.77 16.65 -8.46
N PRO A 291 20.96 17.01 -9.75
CA PRO A 291 20.12 18.00 -10.41
C PRO A 291 18.67 17.56 -10.45
N LEU A 292 17.75 18.49 -10.13
CA LEU A 292 16.33 18.25 -10.31
C LEU A 292 15.94 18.33 -11.79
N ARG A 293 14.94 17.54 -12.15
CA ARG A 293 14.32 17.65 -13.46
C ARG A 293 13.53 18.96 -13.58
N GLY A 294 13.47 19.54 -14.76
CA GLY A 294 12.82 20.84 -14.99
C GLY A 294 11.28 20.84 -14.80
N ASP A 295 10.66 19.66 -14.72
CA ASP A 295 9.21 19.48 -14.56
C ASP A 295 8.74 19.30 -13.11
N VAL A 296 9.62 19.53 -12.11
CA VAL A 296 9.33 19.27 -10.69
C VAL A 296 8.82 20.46 -9.90
N ALA A 297 8.51 21.60 -10.53
CA ALA A 297 7.99 22.75 -9.80
C ALA A 297 6.65 22.42 -9.12
N MET A 298 6.62 22.59 -7.80
CA MET A 298 5.46 22.29 -6.94
C MET A 298 4.78 23.59 -6.51
N PRO A 299 3.49 23.79 -6.86
CA PRO A 299 2.82 25.09 -6.68
C PRO A 299 2.24 25.32 -5.29
N TRP A 300 2.45 24.46 -4.31
CA TRP A 300 1.86 24.60 -2.98
C TRP A 300 2.89 24.51 -1.86
N ILE A 301 2.49 25.05 -0.71
CA ILE A 301 3.08 24.82 0.60
C ILE A 301 2.04 24.22 1.54
N LEU A 302 2.49 23.57 2.61
CA LEU A 302 1.62 23.06 3.67
C LEU A 302 1.75 23.89 4.94
N LEU A 303 0.61 24.32 5.46
CA LEU A 303 0.51 25.03 6.73
C LEU A 303 -0.26 24.17 7.75
N ASN A 304 0.19 24.17 8.99
CA ASN A 304 -0.56 23.57 10.09
C ASN A 304 -1.74 24.47 10.51
N ALA A 305 -2.55 24.03 11.46
CA ALA A 305 -3.70 24.77 11.98
C ALA A 305 -3.34 26.17 12.60
N ARG A 306 -2.04 26.43 12.82
CA ARG A 306 -1.54 27.73 13.30
C ARG A 306 -1.04 28.65 12.18
N GLY A 307 -1.24 28.27 10.92
CA GLY A 307 -0.80 29.01 9.75
C GLY A 307 0.71 28.98 9.53
N ARG A 308 1.43 27.98 10.03
CA ARG A 308 2.90 27.84 9.92
C ARG A 308 3.27 26.62 9.09
N ARG A 309 4.26 26.75 8.21
CA ARG A 309 4.89 25.59 7.54
C ARG A 309 5.52 24.68 8.59
N PHE A 310 5.50 23.36 8.32
CA PHE A 310 5.94 22.35 9.27
C PHE A 310 6.78 21.23 8.62
N MET A 311 6.99 21.31 7.32
CA MET A 311 7.77 20.31 6.56
C MET A 311 8.32 20.91 5.26
N ASN A 312 9.26 20.19 4.65
CA ASN A 312 9.60 20.31 3.24
C ASN A 312 8.58 19.50 2.43
N GLU A 313 7.76 20.16 1.65
CA GLU A 313 6.71 19.49 0.86
C GLU A 313 7.29 18.68 -0.30
N TYR A 314 8.54 18.93 -0.66
CA TYR A 314 9.30 18.23 -1.69
C TYR A 314 10.58 17.58 -1.14
N ASP A 315 10.46 16.91 0.00
CA ASP A 315 11.53 16.06 0.52
C ASP A 315 11.85 14.93 -0.46
N PRO A 316 13.08 14.43 -0.45
CA PRO A 316 13.39 13.19 -1.13
C PRO A 316 12.42 12.07 -0.66
N TYR A 317 11.81 11.36 -1.62
CA TYR A 317 10.92 10.23 -1.35
C TYR A 317 9.63 10.55 -0.57
N VAL A 318 9.12 11.75 -0.72
CA VAL A 318 7.87 12.21 -0.08
C VAL A 318 6.67 11.25 -0.31
N GLN A 319 6.70 10.45 -1.37
CA GLN A 319 5.68 9.44 -1.66
C GLN A 319 5.68 8.28 -0.65
N ASP A 320 6.80 8.03 0.01
CA ASP A 320 6.93 7.02 1.06
C ASP A 320 6.77 7.62 2.47
N THR A 321 7.40 8.77 2.71
CA THR A 321 7.56 9.31 4.07
C THR A 321 6.79 10.61 4.31
N GLY A 322 6.09 11.13 3.30
CA GLY A 322 5.42 12.44 3.37
C GLY A 322 4.26 12.53 4.36
N ALA A 323 3.75 11.41 4.87
CA ALA A 323 2.78 11.39 5.96
C ALA A 323 3.42 11.60 7.35
N ARG A 324 4.69 11.26 7.53
CA ARG A 324 5.36 11.27 8.85
C ARG A 324 5.38 12.62 9.56
N PRO A 325 5.58 13.77 8.88
CA PRO A 325 5.52 15.09 9.53
C PRO A 325 4.17 15.42 10.18
N PHE A 326 3.08 14.77 9.76
CA PHE A 326 1.74 14.97 10.32
C PHE A 326 1.61 14.40 11.73
N ALA A 327 2.42 13.39 12.08
CA ALA A 327 2.47 12.78 13.41
C ALA A 327 3.22 13.64 14.46
N ARG A 328 3.65 14.87 14.12
CA ARG A 328 4.35 15.72 15.05
C ARG A 328 3.41 16.27 16.13
N TYR A 329 3.53 15.72 17.33
CA TYR A 329 2.79 16.16 18.51
C TYR A 329 3.36 17.46 19.07
N ASP A 330 2.49 18.40 19.46
CA ASP A 330 2.85 19.62 20.15
C ASP A 330 2.50 19.51 21.65
N PRO A 331 3.49 19.29 22.54
CA PRO A 331 3.23 19.09 23.96
C PRO A 331 2.71 20.33 24.67
N ALA A 332 2.97 21.55 24.14
CA ALA A 332 2.47 22.79 24.72
C ALA A 332 0.98 23.02 24.47
N LYS A 333 0.43 22.39 23.42
CA LYS A 333 -0.97 22.51 23.01
C LYS A 333 -1.76 21.22 23.14
N GLN A 334 -1.08 20.11 23.47
CA GLN A 334 -1.69 18.79 23.61
C GLN A 334 -2.44 18.36 22.33
N ASP A 335 -1.90 18.68 21.14
CA ASP A 335 -2.54 18.39 19.85
C ASP A 335 -1.56 17.99 18.73
N TYR A 336 -2.11 17.54 17.60
CA TYR A 336 -1.43 17.29 16.33
C TYR A 336 -1.84 18.38 15.35
N ALA A 337 -1.19 19.54 15.40
CA ALA A 337 -1.58 20.76 14.68
C ALA A 337 -1.57 20.64 13.13
N ALA A 338 -1.05 19.54 12.58
CA ALA A 338 -1.01 19.27 11.14
C ALA A 338 -2.07 18.26 10.66
N SER A 339 -3.07 17.91 11.47
CA SER A 339 -4.10 16.93 11.06
C SER A 339 -5.53 17.47 11.31
N PRO A 340 -6.16 18.10 10.29
CA PRO A 340 -5.66 18.35 8.94
C PRO A 340 -4.63 19.48 8.85
N ALA A 341 -3.77 19.42 7.84
CA ALA A 341 -2.99 20.56 7.39
C ALA A 341 -3.72 21.32 6.27
N TRP A 342 -3.24 22.51 5.94
CA TRP A 342 -3.76 23.32 4.85
C TRP A 342 -2.76 23.38 3.70
N LEU A 343 -3.14 22.84 2.54
CA LEU A 343 -2.43 23.08 1.29
C LEU A 343 -2.81 24.47 0.78
N ILE A 344 -1.82 25.32 0.51
CA ILE A 344 -2.01 26.66 -0.02
C ILE A 344 -1.23 26.80 -1.32
N ALA A 345 -1.92 27.27 -2.35
CA ALA A 345 -1.39 27.63 -3.66
C ALA A 345 -2.01 28.96 -4.11
N ASP A 346 -1.66 29.40 -5.31
CA ASP A 346 -2.31 30.52 -5.96
C ASP A 346 -2.95 30.13 -7.31
N ALA A 347 -3.62 31.06 -7.97
CA ALA A 347 -4.29 30.82 -9.25
C ALA A 347 -3.31 30.34 -10.34
N ALA A 348 -2.08 30.86 -10.38
CA ALA A 348 -1.08 30.45 -11.35
C ALA A 348 -0.56 29.04 -11.09
N GLY A 349 -0.36 28.71 -9.82
CA GLY A 349 0.00 27.36 -9.39
C GLY A 349 -1.11 26.36 -9.68
N CYS A 350 -2.36 26.71 -9.41
CA CYS A 350 -3.53 25.87 -9.67
C CYS A 350 -3.71 25.52 -11.16
N ALA A 351 -3.39 26.46 -12.05
CA ALA A 351 -3.49 26.25 -13.50
C ALA A 351 -2.36 25.37 -14.09
N ARG A 352 -1.33 25.04 -13.30
CA ARG A 352 -0.11 24.39 -13.80
C ARG A 352 -0.31 22.90 -14.09
N HIS A 353 -1.00 22.18 -13.22
CA HIS A 353 -1.28 20.75 -13.35
C HIS A 353 -2.33 20.31 -12.31
N PRO A 354 -2.91 19.11 -12.48
CA PRO A 354 -3.79 18.52 -11.47
C PRO A 354 -3.11 18.42 -10.09
N PHE A 355 -3.83 18.74 -9.01
CA PHE A 355 -3.29 18.62 -7.66
C PHE A 355 -3.45 17.23 -7.10
N GLY A 356 -4.51 16.53 -7.47
CA GLY A 356 -4.84 15.21 -6.98
C GLY A 356 -4.64 14.10 -8.01
N ARG A 357 -4.47 12.89 -7.47
CA ARG A 357 -4.37 11.66 -8.24
C ARG A 357 -5.15 10.54 -7.55
N PRO A 358 -6.42 10.34 -7.91
CA PRO A 358 -7.22 9.23 -7.41
C PRO A 358 -6.60 7.88 -7.75
N THR A 359 -6.79 6.92 -6.87
CA THR A 359 -6.41 5.53 -7.07
C THR A 359 -7.38 4.68 -6.26
N SER A 360 -8.19 3.84 -6.90
CA SER A 360 -9.18 3.04 -6.17
C SER A 360 -9.59 1.79 -6.93
N HIS A 361 -10.08 0.81 -6.18
CA HIS A 361 -10.76 -0.37 -6.67
C HIS A 361 -11.99 -0.65 -5.81
N ALA A 362 -13.13 -0.18 -6.27
CA ALA A 362 -14.40 -0.46 -5.63
C ALA A 362 -15.54 -0.35 -6.65
N ARG A 363 -16.36 -1.39 -6.72
CA ARG A 363 -17.49 -1.49 -7.66
C ARG A 363 -18.41 -0.28 -7.55
N GLY A 364 -18.65 0.37 -8.68
CA GLY A 364 -19.54 1.54 -8.79
C GLY A 364 -18.99 2.81 -8.13
N VAL A 365 -17.72 2.84 -7.75
CA VAL A 365 -17.08 4.03 -7.16
C VAL A 365 -15.95 4.47 -8.08
N HIS A 366 -16.20 5.53 -8.85
CA HIS A 366 -15.25 6.07 -9.79
C HIS A 366 -15.14 7.58 -9.62
N TYR A 367 -13.91 8.07 -9.58
CA TYR A 367 -13.61 9.50 -9.55
C TYR A 367 -12.29 9.78 -10.27
N ASP A 368 -12.35 10.69 -11.23
CA ASP A 368 -11.18 11.23 -11.93
C ASP A 368 -11.01 12.68 -11.56
N TRP A 369 -9.80 13.05 -11.22
CA TRP A 369 -9.42 14.44 -10.96
C TRP A 369 -9.30 15.19 -12.28
N SER A 370 -9.84 16.41 -12.35
CA SER A 370 -9.78 17.22 -13.57
C SER A 370 -8.34 17.69 -13.89
N HIS A 371 -8.04 17.90 -15.16
CA HIS A 371 -6.70 18.31 -15.59
C HIS A 371 -6.34 19.73 -15.16
N ASP A 372 -7.34 20.59 -14.93
CA ASP A 372 -7.23 22.02 -14.63
C ASP A 372 -7.72 22.39 -13.23
N ASN A 373 -8.06 21.41 -12.39
CA ASN A 373 -8.57 21.57 -11.02
C ASN A 373 -9.93 22.30 -10.89
N ARG A 374 -10.61 22.63 -11.97
CA ARG A 374 -11.88 23.39 -11.93
C ARG A 374 -13.00 22.57 -11.31
N LYS A 375 -13.14 21.32 -11.72
CA LYS A 375 -14.11 20.39 -11.13
C LYS A 375 -13.97 20.29 -9.62
N GLU A 376 -12.76 20.30 -9.12
CA GLU A 376 -12.45 20.18 -7.70
C GLU A 376 -12.76 21.46 -6.93
N ILE A 377 -12.66 22.61 -7.59
CA ILE A 377 -13.15 23.89 -7.04
C ILE A 377 -14.67 23.90 -6.99
N ASP A 378 -15.35 23.50 -8.05
CA ASP A 378 -16.82 23.43 -8.11
C ASP A 378 -17.39 22.44 -7.08
N LEU A 379 -16.70 21.33 -6.84
CA LEU A 379 -17.05 20.35 -5.80
C LEU A 379 -16.69 20.79 -4.37
N GLY A 380 -15.95 21.87 -4.20
CA GLY A 380 -15.49 22.37 -2.88
C GLY A 380 -14.39 21.52 -2.24
N ILE A 381 -13.74 20.61 -2.98
CA ILE A 381 -12.52 19.91 -2.54
C ILE A 381 -11.37 20.92 -2.45
N LEU A 382 -11.21 21.75 -3.47
CA LEU A 382 -10.38 22.94 -3.47
C LEU A 382 -11.26 24.15 -3.25
N LYS A 383 -10.79 25.11 -2.47
CA LYS A 383 -11.49 26.34 -2.15
C LYS A 383 -10.69 27.53 -2.65
N GLN A 384 -11.35 28.67 -2.83
CA GLN A 384 -10.72 29.92 -3.26
C GLN A 384 -10.89 31.00 -2.20
N ALA A 385 -9.91 31.90 -2.13
CA ALA A 385 -9.95 33.11 -1.31
C ALA A 385 -9.33 34.30 -2.06
N HIS A 386 -10.02 35.43 -2.09
CA HIS A 386 -9.59 36.60 -2.85
C HIS A 386 -8.60 37.48 -2.09
N ASP A 387 -8.51 37.28 -0.76
CA ASP A 387 -7.54 37.97 0.08
C ASP A 387 -7.13 37.10 1.29
N LEU A 388 -6.25 37.66 2.14
CA LEU A 388 -5.77 36.99 3.34
C LEU A 388 -6.83 36.86 4.43
N ALA A 389 -7.82 37.73 4.47
CA ALA A 389 -8.89 37.67 5.45
C ALA A 389 -9.83 36.51 5.14
N GLU A 390 -10.24 36.37 3.87
CA GLU A 390 -11.02 35.23 3.40
C GLU A 390 -10.24 33.91 3.58
N LEU A 391 -8.93 33.88 3.30
CA LEU A 391 -8.10 32.71 3.52
C LEU A 391 -8.03 32.33 5.00
N ALA A 392 -7.90 33.33 5.88
CA ALA A 392 -7.88 33.10 7.32
C ALA A 392 -9.21 32.58 7.84
N ASP A 393 -10.32 33.16 7.38
CA ASP A 393 -11.67 32.67 7.72
C ASP A 393 -11.87 31.23 7.27
N GLY A 394 -11.53 30.95 6.02
CA GLY A 394 -11.70 29.59 5.44
C GLY A 394 -10.80 28.51 6.05
N THR A 395 -9.64 28.89 6.60
CA THR A 395 -8.69 27.96 7.24
C THR A 395 -8.78 27.93 8.77
N GLY A 396 -9.43 28.92 9.39
CA GLY A 396 -9.40 29.12 10.83
C GLY A 396 -8.05 29.59 11.38
N CYS A 397 -7.10 29.97 10.51
CA CYS A 397 -5.77 30.39 10.90
C CYS A 397 -5.74 31.87 11.20
N ASN A 398 -4.79 32.30 12.04
CA ASN A 398 -4.57 33.74 12.31
C ASN A 398 -4.03 34.46 11.05
N VAL A 399 -4.64 35.57 10.67
CA VAL A 399 -4.28 36.40 9.46
C VAL A 399 -2.79 36.79 9.47
N ALA A 400 -2.27 37.24 10.61
CA ALA A 400 -0.88 37.68 10.72
C ALA A 400 0.09 36.51 10.56
N ALA A 401 -0.27 35.30 11.07
CA ALA A 401 0.53 34.09 10.89
C ALA A 401 0.55 33.63 9.43
N LEU A 402 -0.60 33.70 8.74
CA LEU A 402 -0.68 33.41 7.31
C LEU A 402 0.17 34.35 6.48
N ALA A 403 0.01 35.70 6.73
CA ALA A 403 0.81 36.73 6.07
C ALA A 403 2.31 36.50 6.26
N ALA A 404 2.74 36.23 7.50
CA ALA A 404 4.15 35.95 7.81
C ALA A 404 4.67 34.73 7.07
N SER A 405 3.90 33.60 7.02
CA SER A 405 4.28 32.40 6.33
C SER A 405 4.37 32.58 4.82
N LEU A 406 3.41 33.26 4.20
CA LEU A 406 3.41 33.55 2.76
C LEU A 406 4.53 34.51 2.37
N ASN A 407 4.76 35.56 3.16
CA ASN A 407 5.87 36.50 2.90
C ASN A 407 7.22 35.79 3.00
N ARG A 408 7.43 34.97 4.03
CA ARG A 408 8.65 34.22 4.22
C ARG A 408 8.89 33.22 3.08
N TRP A 409 7.83 32.53 2.65
CA TRP A 409 7.87 31.64 1.49
C TRP A 409 8.22 32.38 0.20
N ASN A 410 7.57 33.49 -0.08
CA ASN A 410 7.83 34.30 -1.29
C ASN A 410 9.24 34.91 -1.28
N THR A 411 9.77 35.26 -0.12
CA THR A 411 11.18 35.70 0.04
C THR A 411 12.11 34.55 -0.26
N ALA A 412 11.85 33.35 0.26
CA ALA A 412 12.62 32.15 -0.05
C ALA A 412 12.65 31.84 -1.55
N CYS A 413 11.51 32.00 -2.25
CA CYS A 413 11.46 31.85 -3.70
C CYS A 413 12.31 32.89 -4.43
N ALA A 414 12.32 34.15 -3.97
CA ALA A 414 13.08 35.24 -4.57
C ALA A 414 14.60 35.07 -4.37
N THR A 415 15.01 34.56 -3.21
CA THR A 415 16.43 34.30 -2.88
C THR A 415 16.95 32.95 -3.37
N GLY A 416 16.04 32.05 -3.72
CA GLY A 416 16.37 30.64 -4.03
C GLY A 416 16.84 29.83 -2.81
N LEU A 417 16.49 30.28 -1.58
CA LEU A 417 16.92 29.61 -0.34
C LEU A 417 15.76 29.48 0.64
N ASP A 418 15.36 28.25 0.94
CA ASP A 418 14.39 27.90 1.98
C ASP A 418 15.13 27.53 3.27
N ASP A 419 15.44 28.54 4.10
CA ASP A 419 16.12 28.37 5.38
C ASP A 419 15.31 27.56 6.40
N ASP A 420 14.00 27.46 6.23
CA ASP A 420 13.14 26.76 7.18
C ASP A 420 13.20 25.24 7.03
N TRP A 421 13.12 24.75 5.78
CA TRP A 421 12.92 23.34 5.51
C TRP A 421 13.82 22.80 4.39
N GLY A 422 14.64 23.63 3.76
CA GLY A 422 15.60 23.24 2.73
C GLY A 422 14.94 22.71 1.45
N ARG A 423 13.79 23.25 1.06
CA ARG A 423 13.13 22.84 -0.18
C ARG A 423 13.98 23.26 -1.38
N PRO A 424 14.20 22.34 -2.37
CA PRO A 424 15.07 22.63 -3.52
C PRO A 424 14.57 23.83 -4.33
N PRO A 425 15.42 24.81 -4.71
CA PRO A 425 15.03 26.05 -5.39
C PRO A 425 14.22 25.83 -6.67
N THR A 426 14.59 24.87 -7.50
CA THR A 426 13.90 24.57 -8.76
C THR A 426 12.50 24.00 -8.57
N SER A 427 12.16 23.55 -7.37
CA SER A 427 10.79 23.09 -7.01
C SER A 427 9.92 24.22 -6.49
N MET A 428 10.48 25.39 -6.16
CA MET A 428 9.78 26.49 -5.48
C MET A 428 9.03 27.38 -6.47
N LEU A 429 7.80 27.75 -6.12
CA LEU A 429 6.99 28.72 -6.84
C LEU A 429 6.38 29.71 -5.85
N THR A 430 6.36 31.01 -6.23
CA THR A 430 5.72 32.05 -5.43
C THR A 430 4.21 31.83 -5.34
N ILE A 431 3.62 32.29 -4.25
CA ILE A 431 2.16 32.27 -4.01
C ILE A 431 1.70 33.73 -3.86
N ILE A 432 1.36 34.36 -5.00
CA ILE A 432 1.04 35.80 -5.08
C ILE A 432 -0.18 36.14 -5.94
N LYS A 433 -0.52 35.28 -6.94
CA LYS A 433 -1.64 35.54 -7.86
C LYS A 433 -2.96 35.13 -7.24
N LYS A 434 -3.84 36.08 -7.03
CA LYS A 434 -5.20 35.81 -6.52
C LYS A 434 -6.11 35.23 -7.61
N PRO A 435 -7.13 34.41 -7.25
CA PRO A 435 -7.41 33.95 -5.88
C PRO A 435 -6.36 33.01 -5.35
N PHE A 436 -6.18 32.97 -4.02
CA PHE A 436 -5.52 31.85 -3.38
C PHE A 436 -6.38 30.59 -3.54
N VAL A 437 -5.73 29.46 -3.76
CA VAL A 437 -6.39 28.15 -3.81
C VAL A 437 -5.92 27.32 -2.61
N TYR A 438 -6.85 26.83 -1.82
CA TYR A 438 -6.51 26.10 -0.60
C TYR A 438 -7.42 24.90 -0.36
N ALA A 439 -6.90 23.94 0.37
CA ALA A 439 -7.67 22.75 0.76
C ALA A 439 -7.13 22.15 2.06
N PRO A 440 -8.00 21.53 2.89
CA PRO A 440 -7.52 20.69 3.97
C PRO A 440 -6.92 19.41 3.37
N VAL A 441 -5.81 18.96 3.95
CA VAL A 441 -5.14 17.71 3.56
C VAL A 441 -4.83 16.88 4.80
N TRP A 442 -4.87 15.56 4.62
CA TRP A 442 -4.66 14.56 5.65
C TRP A 442 -3.55 13.59 5.25
N PRO A 443 -2.95 12.88 6.21
CA PRO A 443 -2.14 11.70 5.89
C PRO A 443 -2.95 10.71 5.07
N ILE A 444 -2.32 10.10 4.08
CA ILE A 444 -2.93 9.07 3.23
C ILE A 444 -2.07 7.82 3.26
N VAL A 445 -2.68 6.69 3.60
CA VAL A 445 -2.06 5.38 3.51
C VAL A 445 -2.32 4.75 2.15
N SER A 446 -1.26 4.34 1.49
CA SER A 446 -1.34 3.51 0.28
C SER A 446 -1.47 2.03 0.65
N ASN A 447 -0.63 1.56 1.56
CA ASN A 447 -0.66 0.21 2.12
C ASN A 447 0.06 0.17 3.47
N THR A 448 -0.38 -0.73 4.34
CA THR A 448 0.26 -0.95 5.64
C THR A 448 1.49 -1.83 5.51
N GLN A 449 2.38 -1.78 6.51
CA GLN A 449 3.62 -2.57 6.52
C GLN A 449 3.69 -3.52 7.71
N GLY A 450 2.74 -3.45 8.63
CA GLY A 450 2.66 -4.31 9.79
C GLY A 450 1.81 -5.56 9.59
N GLY A 451 1.85 -6.44 10.57
CA GLY A 451 1.05 -7.67 10.60
C GLY A 451 1.74 -8.78 11.38
N PRO A 452 1.36 -10.05 11.16
CA PRO A 452 1.98 -11.17 11.83
C PRO A 452 3.46 -11.32 11.50
N VAL A 453 4.28 -11.52 12.53
CA VAL A 453 5.68 -11.92 12.38
C VAL A 453 5.74 -13.24 11.63
N HIS A 454 6.64 -13.34 10.66
CA HIS A 454 6.89 -14.59 9.93
C HIS A 454 8.38 -14.85 9.74
N ASP A 455 8.75 -16.08 9.50
CA ASP A 455 10.12 -16.48 9.16
C ASP A 455 10.41 -16.38 7.65
N ALA A 456 11.63 -16.75 7.27
CA ALA A 456 12.07 -16.78 5.86
C ALA A 456 11.28 -17.74 4.96
N ALA A 457 10.53 -18.69 5.53
CA ALA A 457 9.63 -19.59 4.83
C ALA A 457 8.16 -19.11 4.85
N GLN A 458 7.90 -17.91 5.35
CA GLN A 458 6.58 -17.28 5.49
C GLN A 458 5.67 -17.98 6.52
N ARG A 459 6.22 -18.77 7.45
CA ARG A 459 5.44 -19.36 8.53
C ARG A 459 5.20 -18.30 9.59
N ILE A 460 3.95 -18.14 10.01
CA ILE A 460 3.58 -17.19 11.08
C ILE A 460 4.16 -17.68 12.41
N LEU A 461 4.77 -16.76 13.16
CA LEU A 461 5.46 -17.04 14.43
C LEU A 461 4.68 -16.53 15.64
N ARG A 462 4.90 -17.20 16.78
CA ARG A 462 4.52 -16.73 18.11
C ARG A 462 5.64 -15.89 18.73
N PRO A 463 5.38 -15.18 19.86
CA PRO A 463 6.40 -14.40 20.56
C PRO A 463 7.63 -15.21 21.04
N ASP A 464 7.47 -16.51 21.22
CA ASP A 464 8.58 -17.41 21.58
C ASP A 464 9.41 -17.87 20.36
N GLY A 465 9.07 -17.38 19.15
CA GLY A 465 9.72 -17.75 17.90
C GLY A 465 9.22 -19.07 17.30
N SER A 466 8.33 -19.79 17.96
CA SER A 466 7.76 -21.03 17.42
C SER A 466 6.77 -20.72 16.28
N ALA A 467 6.83 -21.52 15.20
CA ALA A 467 5.87 -21.40 14.12
C ALA A 467 4.48 -21.94 14.50
N ILE A 468 3.42 -21.25 14.06
CA ILE A 468 2.06 -21.77 14.15
C ILE A 468 1.90 -22.86 13.07
N PRO A 469 1.66 -24.12 13.44
CA PRO A 469 1.61 -25.22 12.49
C PRO A 469 0.56 -25.03 11.40
N GLY A 470 0.98 -25.12 10.13
CA GLY A 470 0.07 -25.04 8.99
C GLY A 470 -0.43 -23.64 8.64
N LEU A 471 0.10 -22.58 9.27
CA LEU A 471 -0.31 -21.20 9.02
C LEU A 471 0.83 -20.37 8.41
N TYR A 472 0.54 -19.75 7.25
CA TYR A 472 1.48 -18.91 6.50
C TYR A 472 0.90 -17.52 6.26
N ALA A 473 1.78 -16.50 6.12
CA ALA A 473 1.42 -15.16 5.68
C ALA A 473 2.14 -14.82 4.37
N ALA A 474 1.53 -13.98 3.53
CA ALA A 474 2.18 -13.53 2.30
C ALA A 474 1.74 -12.11 1.90
N GLY A 475 2.69 -11.34 1.35
CA GLY A 475 2.49 -9.98 0.88
C GLY A 475 2.31 -9.00 2.04
N GLU A 476 1.42 -8.02 1.87
CA GLU A 476 1.14 -6.97 2.87
C GLU A 476 0.70 -7.54 4.24
N MET A 477 0.27 -8.77 4.28
CA MET A 477 -0.07 -9.50 5.49
C MET A 477 1.18 -9.81 6.34
N GLY A 478 1.74 -8.79 7.00
CA GLY A 478 3.00 -8.86 7.73
C GLY A 478 4.20 -8.52 6.86
N SER A 479 4.12 -7.43 6.11
CA SER A 479 5.22 -6.94 5.27
C SER A 479 6.50 -6.71 6.09
N LEU A 480 7.64 -6.99 5.47
CA LEU A 480 8.96 -6.81 6.10
C LEU A 480 9.48 -5.36 6.08
N PHE A 481 8.82 -4.43 5.37
CA PHE A 481 9.26 -3.04 5.24
C PHE A 481 8.91 -2.20 6.49
N GLY A 482 9.57 -2.45 7.61
CA GLY A 482 9.25 -1.83 8.90
C GLY A 482 9.81 -0.42 9.14
N HIS A 483 10.67 0.12 8.24
CA HIS A 483 11.26 1.46 8.42
C HIS A 483 11.19 2.33 7.17
N LEU A 484 11.84 1.95 6.07
CA LEU A 484 11.76 2.63 4.78
C LEU A 484 11.24 1.65 3.73
N TYR A 485 10.33 2.13 2.91
CA TYR A 485 9.76 1.34 1.83
C TYR A 485 10.49 1.61 0.51
N MET A 486 10.72 0.57 -0.26
CA MET A 486 11.25 0.67 -1.61
C MET A 486 10.11 0.56 -2.63
N SER A 487 9.96 1.56 -3.49
CA SER A 487 8.92 1.57 -4.55
C SER A 487 8.93 0.27 -5.37
N GLY A 488 7.78 -0.39 -5.47
CA GLY A 488 7.62 -1.72 -6.08
C GLY A 488 8.06 -2.89 -5.19
N GLY A 489 8.60 -2.63 -3.99
CA GLY A 489 9.05 -3.65 -3.04
C GLY A 489 7.92 -4.54 -2.54
N ASN A 490 6.77 -3.97 -2.19
CA ASN A 490 5.61 -4.78 -1.78
C ASN A 490 5.10 -5.71 -2.89
N ILE A 491 5.21 -5.31 -4.18
CA ILE A 491 4.85 -6.22 -5.28
C ILE A 491 5.86 -7.37 -5.34
N ALA A 492 7.17 -7.08 -5.22
CA ALA A 492 8.18 -8.12 -5.14
C ALA A 492 7.96 -9.07 -3.95
N GLU A 493 7.61 -8.52 -2.79
CA GLU A 493 7.25 -9.28 -1.60
C GLU A 493 6.03 -10.18 -1.83
N CYS A 494 4.98 -9.70 -2.52
CA CYS A 494 3.85 -10.53 -2.92
C CYS A 494 4.27 -11.73 -3.77
N PHE A 495 5.18 -11.53 -4.73
CA PHE A 495 5.65 -12.60 -5.60
C PHE A 495 6.60 -13.56 -4.89
N VAL A 496 7.56 -13.07 -4.13
CA VAL A 496 8.53 -13.90 -3.40
C VAL A 496 7.85 -14.58 -2.22
N GLY A 497 7.17 -13.83 -1.36
CA GLY A 497 6.47 -14.36 -0.19
C GLY A 497 5.33 -15.29 -0.55
N GLY A 498 4.49 -14.91 -1.54
CA GLY A 498 3.42 -15.76 -2.03
C GLY A 498 3.94 -17.11 -2.53
N ARG A 499 5.07 -17.11 -3.27
CA ARG A 499 5.70 -18.33 -3.72
C ARG A 499 6.25 -19.18 -2.57
N LEU A 500 6.93 -18.58 -1.61
CA LEU A 500 7.48 -19.29 -0.46
C LEU A 500 6.36 -19.91 0.38
N ALA A 501 5.31 -19.14 0.67
CA ALA A 501 4.13 -19.61 1.38
C ALA A 501 3.41 -20.75 0.62
N GLY A 502 3.21 -20.59 -0.70
CA GLY A 502 2.59 -21.64 -1.53
C GLY A 502 3.36 -22.95 -1.54
N LEU A 503 4.69 -22.89 -1.70
CA LEU A 503 5.56 -24.08 -1.62
C LEU A 503 5.52 -24.74 -0.24
N GLY A 504 5.61 -23.93 0.83
CA GLY A 504 5.54 -24.42 2.19
C GLY A 504 4.20 -25.07 2.49
N ALA A 505 3.11 -24.42 2.09
CA ALA A 505 1.75 -24.89 2.29
C ALA A 505 1.48 -26.22 1.56
N ALA A 506 1.96 -26.38 0.32
CA ALA A 506 1.80 -27.61 -0.46
C ALA A 506 2.55 -28.81 0.15
N ARG A 507 3.70 -28.57 0.78
CA ARG A 507 4.45 -29.65 1.48
C ARG A 507 3.75 -30.12 2.75
N GLY A 508 2.90 -29.26 3.32
CA GLY A 508 2.25 -29.48 4.60
C GLY A 508 3.21 -29.36 5.78
N TYR A 509 2.64 -29.21 6.97
CA TYR A 509 3.38 -29.20 8.22
C TYR A 509 3.70 -30.65 8.62
N LYS A 510 4.98 -31.02 8.64
CA LYS A 510 5.45 -32.21 9.34
C LYS A 510 5.84 -31.78 10.74
N ALA A 511 5.14 -32.28 11.77
CA ALA A 511 5.62 -32.15 13.15
C ALA A 511 6.99 -32.83 13.23
N THR A 512 8.02 -32.08 13.52
CA THR A 512 9.35 -32.60 13.86
C THR A 512 9.36 -33.08 15.30
#